data_cfb998c33e593a2eb517a4704dd0dd0b
#
_entry.id   cfb998c33e593a2eb517a4704dd0dd0b
#
_cell.length_a   1.000
_cell.length_b   1.000
_cell.length_c   1.000
_cell.angle_alpha   90.00
_cell.angle_beta   90.00
_cell.angle_gamma   90.00
#
_symmetry.space_group_name_H-M   'P 1'
#
loop_
_entity.id
_entity.type
_entity.pdbx_description
1 polymer ?
#
loop_
_entity_poly.entity_id
_entity_poly.type
_entity_poly.pdbx_seq_one_letter_code
_entity_poly.pdbx_strand_id
1 'polypeptide(L)'
;MTRPEDKLRTLDELTIECSEWQEQDLTVVLVNGAFDILHVGHVRYLEAASKFGDRLVAAVNSDLSVQLSKGDLRPIMPEQERVEILSHLWMVDRICLFDSKTVSPVLERLKPQIHAKGTDYTVDSVPEREVVAAYGGRTVICGDPKDHATTDLIGIITDRFAKTK
;
A
#
# COMPACT_ATOMS: atom_id res chain seq x y z
N MET A 1 -13.15 -15.54 5.19
CA MET A 1 -12.02 -14.99 4.40
C MET A 1 -12.58 -14.53 3.07
N THR A 2 -12.35 -13.26 2.69
CA THR A 2 -12.83 -12.70 1.42
C THR A 2 -12.08 -13.35 0.26
N ARG A 3 -12.77 -13.71 -0.82
CA ARG A 3 -12.12 -14.27 -2.02
C ARG A 3 -11.23 -13.21 -2.69
N PRO A 4 -10.12 -13.59 -3.35
CA PRO A 4 -9.23 -12.63 -4.00
C PRO A 4 -9.95 -11.67 -4.95
N GLU A 5 -10.84 -12.17 -5.79
CA GLU A 5 -11.63 -11.41 -6.77
C GLU A 5 -12.58 -10.37 -6.13
N ASP A 6 -12.92 -10.55 -4.85
CA ASP A 6 -13.81 -9.66 -4.12
C ASP A 6 -13.06 -8.61 -3.28
N LYS A 7 -11.73 -8.53 -3.36
CA LYS A 7 -10.95 -7.58 -2.55
C LYS A 7 -10.77 -6.20 -3.20
N LEU A 8 -10.76 -6.13 -4.53
CA LEU A 8 -10.68 -4.84 -5.24
C LEU A 8 -12.00 -4.08 -5.10
N ARG A 9 -11.92 -2.80 -4.74
CA ARG A 9 -13.04 -1.87 -4.61
C ARG A 9 -12.72 -0.55 -5.30
N THR A 10 -13.72 0.10 -5.81
CA THR A 10 -13.64 1.53 -6.11
C THR A 10 -13.49 2.32 -4.81
N LEU A 11 -12.98 3.53 -4.90
CA LEU A 11 -12.83 4.38 -3.71
C LEU A 11 -14.20 4.71 -3.06
N ASP A 12 -15.27 4.80 -3.87
CA ASP A 12 -16.63 5.06 -3.38
C ASP A 12 -17.18 3.87 -2.59
N GLU A 13 -17.09 2.65 -3.14
CA GLU A 13 -17.48 1.42 -2.44
C GLU A 13 -16.69 1.24 -1.13
N LEU A 14 -15.39 1.48 -1.19
CA LEU A 14 -14.52 1.31 -0.03
C LEU A 14 -14.78 2.36 1.05
N THR A 15 -15.19 3.59 0.66
CA THR A 15 -15.58 4.63 1.62
C THR A 15 -16.79 4.18 2.44
N ILE A 16 -17.79 3.58 1.80
CA ILE A 16 -18.99 3.05 2.48
C ILE A 16 -18.58 1.89 3.40
N GLU A 17 -17.84 0.93 2.87
CA GLU A 17 -17.42 -0.27 3.62
C GLU A 17 -16.53 0.09 4.85
N CYS A 18 -15.61 1.03 4.70
CA CYS A 18 -14.80 1.53 5.82
C CYS A 18 -15.66 2.21 6.90
N SER A 19 -16.66 3.00 6.50
CA SER A 19 -17.59 3.62 7.46
C SER A 19 -18.37 2.57 8.24
N GLU A 20 -18.90 1.55 7.56
CA GLU A 20 -19.60 0.43 8.18
C GLU A 20 -18.72 -0.34 9.19
N TRP A 21 -17.44 -0.55 8.86
CA TRP A 21 -16.49 -1.18 9.80
C TRP A 21 -16.24 -0.31 11.02
N GLN A 22 -16.07 1.00 10.82
CA GLN A 22 -15.85 1.96 11.91
C GLN A 22 -17.07 2.08 12.82
N GLU A 23 -18.29 2.02 12.29
CA GLU A 23 -19.53 1.97 13.04
C GLU A 23 -19.67 0.69 13.89
N GLN A 24 -18.97 -0.39 13.52
CA GLN A 24 -18.86 -1.64 14.27
C GLN A 24 -17.65 -1.66 15.22
N ASP A 25 -17.05 -0.52 15.50
CA ASP A 25 -15.84 -0.36 16.33
C ASP A 25 -14.60 -1.14 15.78
N LEU A 26 -14.58 -1.49 14.48
CA LEU A 26 -13.42 -2.13 13.87
C LEU A 26 -12.36 -1.10 13.46
N THR A 27 -11.12 -1.38 13.82
CA THR A 27 -9.98 -0.53 13.48
C THR A 27 -9.52 -0.79 12.04
N VAL A 28 -9.60 0.24 11.19
CA VAL A 28 -9.10 0.20 9.82
C VAL A 28 -7.65 0.68 9.77
N VAL A 29 -6.79 -0.15 9.21
CA VAL A 29 -5.39 0.17 8.89
C VAL A 29 -5.27 0.39 7.40
N LEU A 30 -4.66 1.49 6.99
CA LEU A 30 -4.34 1.75 5.59
C LEU A 30 -2.83 1.70 5.37
N VAL A 31 -2.42 0.96 4.35
CA VAL A 31 -1.08 0.96 3.77
C VAL A 31 -1.16 1.51 2.35
N ASN A 32 -0.10 2.12 1.85
CA ASN A 32 -0.06 2.54 0.46
C ASN A 32 1.31 2.27 -0.18
N GLY A 33 1.30 2.06 -1.49
CA GLY A 33 2.53 1.87 -2.25
C GLY A 33 2.29 1.44 -3.69
N ALA A 34 3.35 1.44 -4.48
CA ALA A 34 3.33 0.91 -5.83
C ALA A 34 3.23 -0.62 -5.84
N PHE A 35 3.84 -1.29 -4.88
CA PHE A 35 3.94 -2.76 -4.79
C PHE A 35 4.43 -3.41 -6.09
N ASP A 36 5.36 -2.73 -6.77
CA ASP A 36 5.92 -3.17 -8.03
C ASP A 36 7.00 -4.23 -7.79
N ILE A 37 6.94 -5.37 -8.52
CA ILE A 37 7.75 -6.56 -8.26
C ILE A 37 7.65 -6.95 -6.77
N LEU A 38 6.52 -7.53 -6.38
CA LEU A 38 6.28 -7.91 -5.00
C LEU A 38 7.41 -8.82 -4.48
N HIS A 39 7.95 -8.48 -3.31
CA HIS A 39 9.05 -9.21 -2.66
C HIS A 39 8.77 -9.39 -1.17
N VAL A 40 9.60 -10.19 -0.49
CA VAL A 40 9.41 -10.52 0.92
C VAL A 40 9.31 -9.30 1.84
N GLY A 41 10.00 -8.20 1.53
CA GLY A 41 9.88 -6.94 2.28
C GLY A 41 8.47 -6.37 2.28
N HIS A 42 7.78 -6.43 1.14
CA HIS A 42 6.36 -6.04 1.05
C HIS A 42 5.47 -6.96 1.91
N VAL A 43 5.69 -8.29 1.85
CA VAL A 43 4.90 -9.26 2.62
C VAL A 43 5.05 -9.01 4.12
N ARG A 44 6.27 -8.85 4.62
CA ARG A 44 6.56 -8.56 6.03
C ARG A 44 5.99 -7.23 6.49
N TYR A 45 6.07 -6.20 5.65
CA TYR A 45 5.47 -4.90 5.90
C TYR A 45 3.93 -5.01 6.04
N LEU A 46 3.27 -5.67 5.09
CA LEU A 46 1.81 -5.86 5.11
C LEU A 46 1.37 -6.69 6.32
N GLU A 47 2.11 -7.77 6.63
CA GLU A 47 1.84 -8.57 7.82
C GLU A 47 2.03 -7.78 9.12
N ALA A 48 3.09 -6.98 9.23
CA ALA A 48 3.30 -6.12 10.39
C ALA A 48 2.20 -5.05 10.51
N ALA A 49 1.79 -4.45 9.39
CA ALA A 49 0.71 -3.46 9.37
C ALA A 49 -0.63 -4.06 9.82
N SER A 50 -0.96 -5.28 9.37
CA SER A 50 -2.23 -5.94 9.73
C SER A 50 -2.42 -6.17 11.24
N LYS A 51 -1.34 -6.18 12.02
CA LYS A 51 -1.37 -6.36 13.48
C LYS A 51 -1.82 -5.11 14.25
N PHE A 52 -1.97 -3.97 13.58
CA PHE A 52 -2.40 -2.71 14.21
C PHE A 52 -3.91 -2.50 14.22
N GLY A 53 -4.68 -3.36 13.55
CA GLY A 53 -6.15 -3.22 13.52
C GLY A 53 -6.84 -4.49 13.01
N ASP A 54 -8.13 -4.36 12.76
CA ASP A 54 -9.02 -5.46 12.42
C ASP A 54 -9.16 -5.66 10.90
N ARG A 55 -8.93 -4.58 10.12
CA ARG A 55 -9.05 -4.56 8.65
C ARG A 55 -7.85 -3.86 8.04
N LEU A 56 -7.20 -4.52 7.07
CA LEU A 56 -6.09 -3.95 6.32
C LEU A 56 -6.54 -3.57 4.91
N VAL A 57 -6.46 -2.28 4.60
CA VAL A 57 -6.70 -1.73 3.27
C VAL A 57 -5.38 -1.39 2.60
N ALA A 58 -5.16 -1.88 1.39
CA ALA A 58 -4.02 -1.52 0.57
C ALA A 58 -4.43 -0.53 -0.53
N ALA A 59 -4.02 0.73 -0.40
CA ALA A 59 -4.13 1.73 -1.46
C ALA A 59 -2.93 1.61 -2.40
N VAL A 60 -3.19 1.19 -3.63
CA VAL A 60 -2.16 0.88 -4.63
C VAL A 60 -2.08 2.02 -5.64
N ASN A 61 -0.88 2.54 -5.85
CA ASN A 61 -0.65 3.52 -6.92
C ASN A 61 -0.99 2.89 -8.27
N SER A 62 -1.84 3.53 -9.08
CA SER A 62 -2.06 3.15 -10.48
C SER A 62 -0.77 3.26 -11.29
N ASP A 63 -0.76 2.73 -12.49
CA ASP A 63 0.40 2.84 -13.38
C ASP A 63 0.74 4.30 -13.66
N LEU A 64 -0.29 5.14 -13.88
CA LEU A 64 -0.12 6.59 -14.05
C LEU A 64 0.52 7.23 -12.81
N SER A 65 0.02 6.92 -11.61
CA SER A 65 0.55 7.46 -10.35
C SER A 65 2.02 7.06 -10.13
N VAL A 66 2.38 5.82 -10.49
CA VAL A 66 3.78 5.35 -10.39
C VAL A 66 4.66 6.09 -11.39
N GLN A 67 4.23 6.28 -12.63
CA GLN A 67 4.98 7.03 -13.65
C GLN A 67 5.23 8.48 -13.22
N LEU A 68 4.22 9.15 -12.69
CA LEU A 68 4.33 10.53 -12.17
C LEU A 68 5.35 10.67 -11.04
N SER A 69 5.59 9.62 -10.28
CA SER A 69 6.48 9.65 -9.11
C SER A 69 7.86 9.05 -9.37
N LYS A 70 7.98 8.08 -10.29
CA LYS A 70 9.20 7.28 -10.53
C LYS A 70 9.71 7.31 -11.97
N GLY A 71 9.01 8.00 -12.87
CA GLY A 71 9.35 8.11 -14.29
C GLY A 71 8.79 6.98 -15.17
N ASP A 72 8.91 7.16 -16.47
CA ASP A 72 8.21 6.35 -17.49
C ASP A 72 8.66 4.87 -17.57
N LEU A 73 9.81 4.53 -16.98
CA LEU A 73 10.30 3.14 -16.92
C LEU A 73 9.66 2.32 -15.79
N ARG A 74 8.76 2.91 -15.04
CA ARG A 74 8.04 2.28 -13.92
C ARG A 74 6.53 2.51 -14.05
N PRO A 75 5.68 1.58 -13.58
CA PRO A 75 6.04 0.30 -12.95
C PRO A 75 6.53 -0.75 -13.96
N ILE A 76 7.16 -1.81 -13.47
CA ILE A 76 7.52 -2.99 -14.28
C ILE A 76 6.29 -3.88 -14.47
N MET A 77 5.49 -4.05 -13.40
CA MET A 77 4.27 -4.86 -13.42
C MET A 77 3.04 -3.96 -13.57
N PRO A 78 2.12 -4.25 -14.50
CA PRO A 78 0.85 -3.52 -14.63
C PRO A 78 0.04 -3.54 -13.33
N GLU A 79 -0.75 -2.49 -13.10
CA GLU A 79 -1.56 -2.38 -11.87
C GLU A 79 -2.48 -3.57 -11.63
N GLN A 80 -3.04 -4.17 -12.69
CA GLN A 80 -3.92 -5.33 -12.60
C GLN A 80 -3.20 -6.53 -11.99
N GLU A 81 -1.96 -6.81 -12.44
CA GLU A 81 -1.15 -7.91 -11.90
C GLU A 81 -0.72 -7.64 -10.46
N ARG A 82 -0.37 -6.38 -10.14
CA ARG A 82 0.00 -5.98 -8.77
C ARG A 82 -1.18 -6.15 -7.81
N VAL A 83 -2.38 -5.75 -8.23
CA VAL A 83 -3.62 -5.94 -7.48
C VAL A 83 -3.95 -7.43 -7.31
N GLU A 84 -3.84 -8.22 -8.39
CA GLU A 84 -4.10 -9.66 -8.33
C GLU A 84 -3.20 -10.35 -7.31
N ILE A 85 -1.88 -10.11 -7.36
CA ILE A 85 -0.93 -10.69 -6.39
C ILE A 85 -1.29 -10.27 -4.95
N LEU A 86 -1.54 -8.98 -4.71
CA LEU A 86 -1.93 -8.48 -3.39
C LEU A 86 -3.23 -9.09 -2.88
N SER A 87 -4.20 -9.35 -3.78
CA SER A 87 -5.49 -9.94 -3.42
C SER A 87 -5.37 -11.35 -2.86
N HIS A 88 -4.33 -12.09 -3.26
CA HIS A 88 -4.06 -13.44 -2.75
C HIS A 88 -3.36 -13.45 -1.39
N LEU A 89 -2.91 -12.30 -0.88
CA LEU A 89 -2.34 -12.21 0.46
C LEU A 89 -3.46 -12.21 1.51
N TRP A 90 -3.36 -13.14 2.46
CA TRP A 90 -4.41 -13.36 3.46
C TRP A 90 -4.64 -12.14 4.38
N MET A 91 -3.56 -11.35 4.65
CA MET A 91 -3.63 -10.20 5.53
C MET A 91 -4.29 -8.96 4.90
N VAL A 92 -4.47 -8.92 3.59
CA VAL A 92 -5.12 -7.79 2.90
C VAL A 92 -6.61 -8.04 2.80
N ASP A 93 -7.43 -7.20 3.40
CA ASP A 93 -8.89 -7.30 3.35
C ASP A 93 -9.46 -6.64 2.09
N ARG A 94 -8.98 -5.43 1.76
CA ARG A 94 -9.42 -4.67 0.58
C ARG A 94 -8.27 -3.95 -0.11
N ILE A 95 -8.48 -3.67 -1.38
CA ILE A 95 -7.54 -2.97 -2.25
C ILE A 95 -8.30 -1.88 -2.98
N CYS A 96 -7.71 -0.70 -3.13
CA CYS A 96 -8.16 0.32 -4.08
C CYS A 96 -6.99 0.87 -4.89
N LEU A 97 -7.25 1.25 -6.14
CA LEU A 97 -6.30 1.99 -6.97
C LEU A 97 -6.51 3.50 -6.80
N PHE A 98 -5.44 4.27 -6.90
CA PHE A 98 -5.51 5.72 -6.91
C PHE A 98 -4.50 6.32 -7.89
N ASP A 99 -4.92 7.41 -8.58
CA ASP A 99 -4.16 8.05 -9.66
C ASP A 99 -3.32 9.25 -9.18
N SER A 100 -3.62 9.78 -8.00
CA SER A 100 -2.95 10.96 -7.47
C SER A 100 -1.50 10.68 -7.10
N LYS A 101 -0.67 11.75 -7.13
CA LYS A 101 0.74 11.67 -6.75
C LYS A 101 0.95 11.26 -5.29
N THR A 102 0.00 11.59 -4.41
CA THR A 102 0.02 11.27 -2.97
C THR A 102 -1.24 10.49 -2.61
N VAL A 103 -1.20 9.73 -1.51
CA VAL A 103 -2.35 8.99 -1.00
C VAL A 103 -3.32 9.85 -0.19
N SER A 104 -3.04 11.16 -0.03
CA SER A 104 -3.87 12.07 0.78
C SER A 104 -5.36 12.05 0.42
N PRO A 105 -5.78 12.07 -0.86
CA PRO A 105 -7.21 12.02 -1.19
C PRO A 105 -7.90 10.72 -0.71
N VAL A 106 -7.18 9.60 -0.70
CA VAL A 106 -7.70 8.32 -0.18
C VAL A 106 -7.84 8.38 1.34
N LEU A 107 -6.83 8.92 2.03
CA LEU A 107 -6.85 9.08 3.49
C LEU A 107 -7.98 10.00 3.95
N GLU A 108 -8.18 11.13 3.28
CA GLU A 108 -9.26 12.09 3.58
C GLU A 108 -10.66 11.47 3.42
N ARG A 109 -10.81 10.55 2.46
CA ARG A 109 -12.08 9.88 2.19
C ARG A 109 -12.35 8.71 3.15
N LEU A 110 -11.37 7.83 3.33
CA LEU A 110 -11.53 6.61 4.14
C LEU A 110 -11.38 6.88 5.64
N LYS A 111 -10.61 7.89 6.02
CA LYS A 111 -10.29 8.27 7.41
C LYS A 111 -9.90 7.06 8.28
N PRO A 112 -8.94 6.21 7.85
CA PRO A 112 -8.54 5.06 8.63
C PRO A 112 -7.98 5.49 9.98
N GLN A 113 -8.23 4.74 11.04
CA GLN A 113 -7.67 5.04 12.35
C GLN A 113 -6.16 4.96 12.34
N ILE A 114 -5.59 4.11 11.47
CA ILE A 114 -4.14 3.92 11.37
C ILE A 114 -3.68 4.02 9.91
N HIS A 115 -2.68 4.88 9.67
CA HIS A 115 -1.90 4.91 8.45
C HIS A 115 -0.52 4.30 8.73
N ALA A 116 -0.25 3.12 8.19
CA ALA A 116 1.02 2.42 8.39
C ALA A 116 1.99 2.67 7.23
N LYS A 117 3.25 2.94 7.56
CA LYS A 117 4.36 3.16 6.61
C LYS A 117 5.52 2.24 6.92
N GLY A 118 6.33 1.94 5.91
CA GLY A 118 7.55 1.15 6.06
C GLY A 118 8.67 1.88 6.80
N THR A 119 9.69 1.11 7.19
CA THR A 119 10.85 1.60 7.98
C THR A 119 11.81 2.53 7.23
N ASP A 120 11.55 2.83 5.95
CA ASP A 120 12.18 3.90 5.21
C ASP A 120 11.69 5.31 5.61
N TYR A 121 10.66 5.37 6.45
CA TYR A 121 10.15 6.59 7.08
C TYR A 121 10.37 6.59 8.59
N THR A 122 10.39 7.77 9.18
CA THR A 122 10.08 8.02 10.59
C THR A 122 8.69 8.65 10.66
N VAL A 123 8.03 8.61 11.79
CA VAL A 123 6.69 9.22 11.95
C VAL A 123 6.70 10.69 11.50
N ASP A 124 7.77 11.43 11.82
CA ASP A 124 7.91 12.86 11.48
C ASP A 124 8.20 13.11 10.00
N SER A 125 8.75 12.14 9.27
CA SER A 125 9.08 12.27 7.85
C SER A 125 7.96 11.80 6.91
N VAL A 126 6.85 11.23 7.45
CA VAL A 126 5.71 10.81 6.61
C VAL A 126 4.97 12.03 6.09
N PRO A 127 4.89 12.23 4.75
CA PRO A 127 4.28 13.43 4.17
C PRO A 127 2.81 13.62 4.54
N GLU A 128 2.08 12.51 4.73
CA GLU A 128 0.65 12.51 4.99
C GLU A 128 0.29 12.59 6.49
N ARG A 129 1.27 12.72 7.39
CA ARG A 129 1.07 12.71 8.84
C ARG A 129 0.03 13.75 9.30
N GLU A 130 0.11 14.97 8.76
CA GLU A 130 -0.81 16.05 9.13
C GLU A 130 -2.24 15.77 8.64
N VAL A 131 -2.39 15.21 7.45
CA VAL A 131 -3.70 14.78 6.91
C VAL A 131 -4.32 13.73 7.82
N VAL A 132 -3.54 12.75 8.25
CA VAL A 132 -3.99 11.68 9.17
C VAL A 132 -4.39 12.26 10.54
N ALA A 133 -3.59 13.16 11.09
CA ALA A 133 -3.88 13.81 12.36
C ALA A 133 -5.15 14.69 12.32
N ALA A 134 -5.43 15.32 11.16
CA ALA A 134 -6.57 16.23 11.01
C ALA A 134 -7.94 15.54 11.20
N TYR A 135 -8.06 14.24 10.91
CA TYR A 135 -9.29 13.47 11.17
C TYR A 135 -9.19 12.58 12.42
N GLY A 136 -8.14 12.72 13.23
CA GLY A 136 -7.97 11.97 14.49
C GLY A 136 -7.32 10.60 14.34
N GLY A 137 -6.78 10.27 13.18
CA GLY A 137 -6.00 9.06 12.94
C GLY A 137 -4.56 9.17 13.46
N ARG A 138 -3.81 8.08 13.42
CA ARG A 138 -2.39 8.05 13.78
C ARG A 138 -1.55 7.38 12.70
N THR A 139 -0.34 7.89 12.51
CA THR A 139 0.68 7.29 11.64
C THR A 139 1.55 6.35 12.47
N VAL A 140 1.83 5.14 11.94
CA VAL A 140 2.73 4.15 12.56
C VAL A 140 3.79 3.70 11.54
N ILE A 141 4.97 3.35 12.05
CA ILE A 141 6.06 2.77 11.26
C ILE A 141 6.15 1.29 11.61
N CYS A 142 6.18 0.43 10.59
CA CYS A 142 6.22 -1.02 10.79
C CYS A 142 6.94 -1.76 9.67
N GLY A 143 7.19 -3.04 9.89
CA GLY A 143 7.96 -3.89 8.99
C GLY A 143 9.42 -4.02 9.41
N ASP A 144 10.15 -4.84 8.67
CA ASP A 144 11.58 -5.06 8.92
C ASP A 144 12.42 -3.84 8.46
N PRO A 145 13.67 -3.73 8.93
CA PRO A 145 14.64 -2.85 8.30
C PRO A 145 14.70 -3.09 6.79
N LYS A 146 14.93 -2.01 6.02
CA LYS A 146 14.86 -2.04 4.56
C LYS A 146 16.06 -2.80 3.96
N ASP A 147 16.01 -4.12 3.98
CA ASP A 147 17.00 -5.02 3.37
C ASP A 147 16.58 -5.46 1.95
N HIS A 148 15.37 -5.11 1.52
CA HIS A 148 14.80 -5.50 0.23
C HIS A 148 14.06 -4.32 -0.40
N ALA A 149 14.50 -3.90 -1.58
CA ALA A 149 13.79 -2.91 -2.38
C ALA A 149 13.67 -3.40 -3.83
N THR A 150 12.59 -3.01 -4.51
CA THR A 150 12.41 -3.29 -5.94
C THR A 150 13.61 -2.80 -6.77
N THR A 151 14.18 -1.64 -6.41
CA THR A 151 15.37 -1.08 -7.08
C THR A 151 16.59 -2.00 -6.97
N ASP A 152 16.78 -2.64 -5.80
CA ASP A 152 17.89 -3.58 -5.59
C ASP A 152 17.71 -4.83 -6.45
N LEU A 153 16.46 -5.36 -6.53
CA LEU A 153 16.15 -6.49 -7.40
C LEU A 153 16.40 -6.18 -8.87
N ILE A 154 15.99 -5.00 -9.33
CA ILE A 154 16.24 -4.54 -10.71
C ILE A 154 17.75 -4.45 -10.94
N GLY A 155 18.51 -3.89 -10.01
CA GLY A 155 19.97 -3.81 -10.08
C GLY A 155 20.62 -5.21 -10.22
N ILE A 156 20.23 -6.15 -9.37
CA ILE A 156 20.72 -7.54 -9.41
C ILE A 156 20.42 -8.20 -10.76
N ILE A 157 19.20 -8.04 -11.27
CA ILE A 157 18.80 -8.60 -12.57
C ILE A 157 19.63 -7.99 -13.68
N THR A 158 19.74 -6.66 -13.71
CA THR A 158 20.51 -5.94 -14.73
C THR A 158 21.98 -6.38 -14.72
N ASP A 159 22.60 -6.42 -13.54
CA ASP A 159 24.02 -6.79 -13.40
C ASP A 159 24.31 -8.25 -13.83
N ARG A 160 23.37 -9.15 -13.52
CA ARG A 160 23.56 -10.57 -13.86
C ARG A 160 23.30 -10.89 -15.32
N PHE A 161 22.32 -10.25 -15.95
CA PHE A 161 21.85 -10.62 -17.28
C PHE A 161 22.30 -9.66 -18.40
N ALA A 162 22.70 -8.40 -18.11
CA ALA A 162 23.27 -7.52 -19.13
C ALA A 162 24.65 -7.94 -19.62
N LYS A 163 25.40 -8.76 -18.85
CA LYS A 163 26.74 -9.27 -19.19
C LYS A 163 26.74 -10.52 -20.08
N THR A 164 25.57 -10.99 -20.52
CA THR A 164 25.41 -12.23 -21.28
C THR A 164 25.22 -11.99 -22.81
N LYS A 165 25.69 -10.83 -23.31
CA LYS A 165 25.75 -10.52 -24.75
C LYS A 165 27.19 -10.39 -25.21
#